data_d88f55a4c98bbf212db7b9b1199edaa8
#
_entry.id   d88f55a4c98bbf212db7b9b1199edaa8
#
_cell.length_a   1.000
_cell.length_b   1.000
_cell.length_c   1.000
_cell.angle_alpha   90.00
_cell.angle_beta   90.00
_cell.angle_gamma   90.00
#
_symmetry.space_group_name_H-M   'P 1'
#
loop_
_entity.id
_entity.type
_entity.pdbx_description
1 polymer ?
#
loop_
_entity_poly.entity_id
_entity_poly.type
_entity_poly.pdbx_seq_one_letter_code
_entity_poly.pdbx_strand_id
1 'polypeptide(L)'
;MNQLLNKLMNKLERLRWRFGSNETRVKILRKRGVRISGEGGDIAPDVSFGSEPYLISLGANVRISWGVNFVTHDGGVWVVRHYQPAYYNVDVIAPIVVGNNVHIGTNCIIMPGVYIGDNVIIGCGAVVTRDIPSNSVAAGVPCKVIRSIDEYILKHKKDFLAIEKLNAAQKKEFLLKKFHLEDKK
;
A
#
# COMPACT_ATOMS: atom_id res chain seq x y z
N MET A 1 -2.64 30.30 -22.22
CA MET A 1 -2.34 29.01 -22.85
C MET A 1 -1.86 27.96 -21.86
N ASN A 2 -1.00 28.26 -20.88
CA ASN A 2 -0.41 27.28 -19.97
C ASN A 2 -1.36 26.61 -18.95
N GLN A 3 -2.38 27.31 -18.43
CA GLN A 3 -3.28 26.72 -17.39
C GLN A 3 -4.21 25.62 -17.94
N LEU A 4 -4.73 25.80 -19.16
CA LEU A 4 -5.61 24.81 -19.79
C LEU A 4 -4.83 23.54 -20.15
N LEU A 5 -3.61 23.70 -20.66
CA LEU A 5 -2.71 22.58 -20.97
C LEU A 5 -2.35 21.78 -19.72
N ASN A 6 -2.03 22.46 -18.61
CA ASN A 6 -1.73 21.83 -17.34
C ASN A 6 -2.95 21.07 -16.77
N LYS A 7 -4.15 21.64 -16.87
CA LYS A 7 -5.38 20.94 -16.46
C LYS A 7 -5.63 19.68 -17.29
N LEU A 8 -5.41 19.75 -18.61
CA LEU A 8 -5.56 18.61 -19.51
C LEU A 8 -4.52 17.54 -19.21
N MET A 9 -3.26 17.90 -19.01
CA MET A 9 -2.17 16.99 -18.64
C MET A 9 -2.46 16.27 -17.32
N ASN A 10 -2.94 17.00 -16.32
CA ASN A 10 -3.33 16.42 -15.02
C ASN A 10 -4.52 15.45 -15.15
N LYS A 11 -5.50 15.77 -16.02
CA LYS A 11 -6.63 14.87 -16.30
C LYS A 11 -6.17 13.59 -16.99
N LEU A 12 -5.28 13.68 -17.98
CA LEU A 12 -4.70 12.53 -18.66
C LEU A 12 -3.86 11.65 -17.71
N GLU A 13 -3.07 12.26 -16.82
CA GLU A 13 -2.31 11.50 -15.82
C GLU A 13 -3.22 10.76 -14.85
N ARG A 14 -4.33 11.37 -14.39
CA ARG A 14 -5.34 10.68 -13.55
C ARG A 14 -6.00 9.50 -14.26
N LEU A 15 -6.31 9.63 -15.55
CA LEU A 15 -6.85 8.52 -16.34
C LEU A 15 -5.82 7.38 -16.50
N ARG A 16 -4.56 7.73 -16.82
CA ARG A 16 -3.45 6.76 -16.89
C ARG A 16 -3.19 6.08 -15.55
N TRP A 17 -3.29 6.80 -14.45
CA TRP A 17 -3.21 6.23 -13.10
C TRP A 17 -4.32 5.20 -12.86
N ARG A 18 -5.56 5.56 -13.14
CA ARG A 18 -6.73 4.72 -12.83
C ARG A 18 -6.86 3.50 -13.74
N PHE A 19 -6.63 3.66 -15.05
CA PHE A 19 -6.90 2.64 -16.05
C PHE A 19 -5.64 2.04 -16.70
N GLY A 20 -4.49 2.57 -16.40
CA GLY A 20 -3.21 2.09 -16.94
C GLY A 20 -2.74 0.80 -16.26
N SER A 21 -1.68 0.22 -16.83
CA SER A 21 -1.00 -0.93 -16.24
C SER A 21 -0.28 -0.56 -14.94
N ASN A 22 0.12 -1.56 -14.16
CA ASN A 22 0.97 -1.36 -12.98
C ASN A 22 2.28 -0.63 -13.32
N GLU A 23 2.92 -0.99 -14.42
CA GLU A 23 4.13 -0.31 -14.91
C GLU A 23 3.89 1.19 -15.15
N THR A 24 2.71 1.55 -15.71
CA THR A 24 2.32 2.95 -15.89
C THR A 24 2.21 3.68 -14.54
N ARG A 25 1.62 3.05 -13.52
CA ARG A 25 1.53 3.62 -12.17
C ARG A 25 2.90 3.80 -11.53
N VAL A 26 3.77 2.82 -11.64
CA VAL A 26 5.16 2.93 -11.14
C VAL A 26 5.92 4.09 -11.81
N LYS A 27 5.78 4.26 -13.14
CA LYS A 27 6.37 5.41 -13.87
C LYS A 27 5.83 6.74 -13.36
N ILE A 28 4.52 6.84 -13.12
CA ILE A 28 3.90 8.06 -12.59
C ILE A 28 4.41 8.35 -11.18
N LEU A 29 4.50 7.35 -10.30
CA LEU A 29 5.00 7.52 -8.94
C LEU A 29 6.46 7.99 -8.91
N ARG A 30 7.33 7.39 -9.72
CA ARG A 30 8.71 7.83 -9.85
C ARG A 30 8.80 9.29 -10.32
N LYS A 31 7.95 9.69 -11.28
CA LYS A 31 7.84 11.08 -11.74
C LYS A 31 7.38 12.02 -10.62
N ARG A 32 6.53 11.55 -9.69
CA ARG A 32 6.09 12.30 -8.52
C ARG A 32 7.10 12.27 -7.36
N GLY A 33 8.26 11.66 -7.53
CA GLY A 33 9.34 11.62 -6.57
C GLY A 33 9.34 10.42 -5.61
N VAL A 34 8.38 9.48 -5.72
CA VAL A 34 8.44 8.25 -4.93
C VAL A 34 9.68 7.46 -5.33
N ARG A 35 10.50 7.09 -4.35
CA ARG A 35 11.64 6.21 -4.56
C ARG A 35 11.18 4.77 -4.60
N ILE A 36 11.35 4.09 -5.74
CA ILE A 36 10.91 2.70 -5.93
C ILE A 36 12.08 1.88 -6.43
N SER A 37 12.49 0.86 -5.68
CA SER A 37 13.56 -0.07 -6.04
C SER A 37 13.09 -1.12 -7.05
N GLY A 38 13.99 -1.55 -7.92
CA GLY A 38 13.73 -2.58 -8.93
C GLY A 38 12.60 -2.19 -9.89
N GLU A 39 11.88 -3.17 -10.37
CA GLU A 39 10.74 -2.98 -11.30
C GLU A 39 9.49 -2.41 -10.61
N GLY A 40 9.53 -2.28 -9.28
CA GLY A 40 8.38 -1.97 -8.44
C GLY A 40 7.65 -3.24 -8.01
N GLY A 41 6.44 -3.07 -7.49
CA GLY A 41 5.59 -4.17 -7.07
C GLY A 41 4.27 -4.17 -7.83
N ASP A 42 3.19 -4.52 -7.14
CA ASP A 42 1.83 -4.43 -7.64
C ASP A 42 1.06 -3.37 -6.83
N ILE A 43 0.65 -2.29 -7.48
CA ILE A 43 0.04 -1.11 -6.82
C ILE A 43 -1.37 -0.92 -7.35
N ALA A 44 -2.37 -1.02 -6.47
CA ALA A 44 -3.76 -0.77 -6.84
C ALA A 44 -4.00 0.68 -7.27
N PRO A 45 -4.95 0.94 -8.19
CA PRO A 45 -5.14 2.26 -8.80
C PRO A 45 -5.80 3.32 -7.90
N ASP A 46 -6.26 2.96 -6.72
CA ASP A 46 -6.89 3.85 -5.73
C ASP A 46 -6.03 4.12 -4.51
N VAL A 47 -4.75 3.74 -4.56
CA VAL A 47 -3.78 4.04 -3.50
C VAL A 47 -3.46 5.53 -3.48
N SER A 48 -3.50 6.12 -2.28
CA SER A 48 -3.12 7.50 -2.03
C SER A 48 -1.67 7.58 -1.52
N PHE A 49 -0.87 8.42 -2.16
CA PHE A 49 0.51 8.74 -1.74
C PHE A 49 0.62 10.14 -1.09
N GLY A 50 -0.50 10.70 -0.64
CA GLY A 50 -0.51 12.01 0.02
C GLY A 50 -0.07 13.18 -0.86
N SER A 51 0.25 14.27 -0.22
CA SER A 51 0.73 15.52 -0.83
C SER A 51 2.25 15.53 -1.05
N GLU A 52 3.01 14.76 -0.26
CA GLU A 52 4.49 14.67 -0.29
C GLU A 52 4.96 13.28 -0.74
N PRO A 53 4.62 12.80 -1.95
CA PRO A 53 5.00 11.45 -2.42
C PRO A 53 6.52 11.25 -2.49
N TYR A 54 7.29 12.33 -2.62
CA TYR A 54 8.75 12.32 -2.60
C TYR A 54 9.37 11.96 -1.24
N LEU A 55 8.57 11.89 -0.18
CA LEU A 55 8.99 11.39 1.14
C LEU A 55 8.77 9.88 1.30
N ILE A 56 8.21 9.21 0.29
CA ILE A 56 7.90 7.78 0.35
C ILE A 56 8.95 6.98 -0.41
N SER A 57 9.45 5.92 0.23
CA SER A 57 10.36 4.95 -0.37
C SER A 57 9.75 3.56 -0.31
N LEU A 58 9.76 2.85 -1.44
CA LEU A 58 9.30 1.48 -1.57
C LEU A 58 10.45 0.60 -2.05
N GLY A 59 10.66 -0.52 -1.39
CA GLY A 59 11.58 -1.57 -1.79
C GLY A 59 11.12 -2.34 -3.04
N ALA A 60 11.81 -3.41 -3.35
CA ALA A 60 11.43 -4.33 -4.41
C ALA A 60 10.28 -5.26 -3.96
N ASN A 61 9.44 -5.70 -4.91
CA ASN A 61 8.34 -6.64 -4.66
C ASN A 61 7.37 -6.18 -3.55
N VAL A 62 6.92 -4.91 -3.63
CA VAL A 62 5.92 -4.36 -2.70
C VAL A 62 4.54 -4.43 -3.32
N ARG A 63 3.63 -5.21 -2.73
CA ARG A 63 2.24 -5.26 -3.15
C ARG A 63 1.37 -4.37 -2.27
N ILE A 64 0.71 -3.38 -2.89
CA ILE A 64 -0.15 -2.41 -2.20
C ILE A 64 -1.57 -2.59 -2.70
N SER A 65 -2.45 -3.04 -1.81
CA SER A 65 -3.85 -3.32 -2.11
C SER A 65 -4.70 -2.05 -2.19
N TRP A 66 -5.97 -2.22 -2.51
CA TRP A 66 -6.96 -1.15 -2.68
C TRP A 66 -7.15 -0.31 -1.40
N GLY A 67 -7.37 0.99 -1.57
CA GLY A 67 -7.71 1.91 -0.48
C GLY A 67 -6.58 2.21 0.50
N VAL A 68 -5.35 1.80 0.22
CA VAL A 68 -4.20 2.12 1.09
C VAL A 68 -3.87 3.61 1.01
N ASN A 69 -3.65 4.22 2.18
CA ASN A 69 -3.29 5.62 2.31
C ASN A 69 -1.91 5.78 2.99
N PHE A 70 -0.98 6.43 2.32
CA PHE A 70 0.26 6.91 2.91
C PHE A 70 0.06 8.34 3.37
N VAL A 71 0.24 8.59 4.67
CA VAL A 71 0.09 9.91 5.29
C VAL A 71 1.47 10.38 5.72
N THR A 72 1.98 11.43 5.10
CA THR A 72 3.34 11.96 5.32
C THR A 72 3.38 13.13 6.29
N HIS A 73 2.22 13.70 6.64
CA HIS A 73 2.11 14.83 7.56
C HIS A 73 0.99 14.62 8.59
N ASP A 74 1.11 15.28 9.74
CA ASP A 74 0.09 15.24 10.80
C ASP A 74 -0.88 16.43 10.66
N GLY A 75 -2.10 16.16 10.19
CA GLY A 75 -3.16 17.17 10.09
C GLY A 75 -3.59 17.77 11.45
N GLY A 76 -3.29 17.12 12.56
CA GLY A 76 -3.59 17.62 13.92
C GLY A 76 -2.88 18.92 14.25
N VAL A 77 -1.79 19.24 13.57
CA VAL A 77 -1.08 20.52 13.68
C VAL A 77 -1.99 21.72 13.37
N TRP A 78 -3.05 21.54 12.58
CA TRP A 78 -4.08 22.54 12.35
C TRP A 78 -4.64 23.10 13.68
N VAL A 79 -4.92 22.24 14.65
CA VAL A 79 -5.43 22.61 15.97
C VAL A 79 -4.38 23.38 16.75
N VAL A 80 -3.13 22.89 16.74
CA VAL A 80 -2.00 23.50 17.46
C VAL A 80 -1.75 24.92 16.99
N ARG A 81 -1.77 25.17 15.68
CA ARG A 81 -1.59 26.50 15.08
C ARG A 81 -2.62 27.52 15.57
N HIS A 82 -3.87 27.10 15.78
CA HIS A 82 -4.95 27.98 16.24
C HIS A 82 -5.03 28.07 17.77
N TYR A 83 -4.54 27.05 18.47
CA TYR A 83 -4.53 27.03 19.92
C TYR A 83 -3.42 27.89 20.52
N GLN A 84 -2.22 27.91 19.91
CA GLN A 84 -1.07 28.63 20.44
C GLN A 84 -0.37 29.42 19.32
N PRO A 85 -0.46 30.77 19.32
CA PRO A 85 0.09 31.62 18.27
C PRO A 85 1.57 31.43 17.96
N ALA A 86 2.38 31.03 18.96
CA ALA A 86 3.79 30.72 18.77
C ALA A 86 4.07 29.62 17.76
N TYR A 87 3.08 28.73 17.51
CA TYR A 87 3.18 27.60 16.58
C TYR A 87 2.39 27.80 15.27
N TYR A 88 2.00 29.02 14.92
CA TYR A 88 1.19 29.32 13.74
C TYR A 88 1.79 28.77 12.42
N ASN A 89 3.11 28.75 12.30
CA ASN A 89 3.83 28.36 11.07
C ASN A 89 4.52 26.98 11.15
N VAL A 90 4.13 26.09 12.06
CA VAL A 90 4.77 24.77 12.18
C VAL A 90 4.01 23.69 11.41
N ASP A 91 4.73 22.66 11.03
CA ASP A 91 4.18 21.40 10.50
C ASP A 91 4.90 20.19 11.15
N VAL A 92 4.25 19.03 11.12
CA VAL A 92 4.85 17.74 11.45
C VAL A 92 4.79 16.88 10.21
N ILE A 93 5.95 16.65 9.61
CA ILE A 93 6.11 15.89 8.37
C ILE A 93 7.23 14.89 8.58
N ALA A 94 7.03 13.64 8.14
CA ALA A 94 8.07 12.62 8.23
C ALA A 94 8.01 11.64 7.06
N PRO A 95 9.17 11.07 6.63
CA PRO A 95 9.24 10.10 5.55
C PRO A 95 8.62 8.76 5.96
N ILE A 96 8.15 8.01 4.95
CA ILE A 96 7.71 6.62 5.10
C ILE A 96 8.63 5.74 4.28
N VAL A 97 9.10 4.65 4.89
CA VAL A 97 9.99 3.70 4.22
C VAL A 97 9.39 2.30 4.31
N VAL A 98 9.24 1.65 3.18
CA VAL A 98 8.78 0.27 3.06
C VAL A 98 9.90 -0.56 2.46
N GLY A 99 10.30 -1.62 3.15
CA GLY A 99 11.32 -2.57 2.72
C GLY A 99 10.92 -3.43 1.53
N ASN A 100 11.63 -4.53 1.33
CA ASN A 100 11.42 -5.46 0.23
C ASN A 100 10.44 -6.57 0.59
N ASN A 101 9.75 -7.11 -0.42
CA ASN A 101 8.83 -8.23 -0.25
C ASN A 101 7.75 -7.95 0.82
N VAL A 102 7.01 -6.85 0.65
CA VAL A 102 6.00 -6.39 1.60
C VAL A 102 4.62 -6.42 0.96
N HIS A 103 3.64 -6.98 1.67
CA HIS A 103 2.23 -6.87 1.32
C HIS A 103 1.51 -5.92 2.27
N ILE A 104 0.87 -4.89 1.73
CA ILE A 104 0.01 -3.96 2.47
C ILE A 104 -1.45 -4.24 2.09
N GLY A 105 -2.22 -4.73 3.05
CA GLY A 105 -3.62 -5.12 2.87
C GLY A 105 -4.54 -3.94 2.56
N THR A 106 -5.73 -4.26 2.10
CA THR A 106 -6.78 -3.30 1.71
C THR A 106 -7.12 -2.34 2.86
N ASN A 107 -7.33 -1.05 2.54
CA ASN A 107 -7.73 0.01 3.47
C ASN A 107 -6.77 0.24 4.64
N CYS A 108 -5.47 -0.05 4.48
CA CYS A 108 -4.46 0.29 5.47
C CYS A 108 -4.13 1.78 5.43
N ILE A 109 -3.77 2.33 6.60
CA ILE A 109 -3.24 3.68 6.74
C ILE A 109 -1.82 3.59 7.31
N ILE A 110 -0.85 4.17 6.60
CA ILE A 110 0.54 4.21 7.03
C ILE A 110 0.85 5.64 7.46
N MET A 111 1.19 5.81 8.74
CA MET A 111 1.36 7.11 9.37
C MET A 111 2.77 7.68 9.14
N PRO A 112 2.96 9.00 9.34
CA PRO A 112 4.25 9.67 9.17
C PRO A 112 5.35 9.03 10.03
N GLY A 113 6.55 8.92 9.48
CA GLY A 113 7.74 8.44 10.18
C GLY A 113 7.87 6.91 10.27
N VAL A 114 6.90 6.16 9.75
CA VAL A 114 6.89 4.69 9.85
C VAL A 114 7.93 4.05 8.93
N TYR A 115 8.69 3.11 9.48
CA TYR A 115 9.52 2.15 8.77
C TYR A 115 8.88 0.75 8.81
N ILE A 116 8.69 0.14 7.64
CA ILE A 116 8.26 -1.26 7.49
C ILE A 116 9.44 -2.04 6.94
N GLY A 117 9.88 -3.06 7.67
CA GLY A 117 11.02 -3.91 7.29
C GLY A 117 10.73 -4.83 6.10
N ASP A 118 11.66 -5.74 5.83
CA ASP A 118 11.55 -6.72 4.74
C ASP A 118 10.68 -7.93 5.15
N ASN A 119 10.06 -8.60 4.16
CA ASN A 119 9.23 -9.80 4.39
C ASN A 119 8.10 -9.53 5.37
N VAL A 120 7.29 -8.49 5.14
CA VAL A 120 6.22 -8.09 6.05
C VAL A 120 4.85 -8.24 5.39
N ILE A 121 3.89 -8.74 6.15
CA ILE A 121 2.47 -8.74 5.79
C ILE A 121 1.73 -7.80 6.73
N ILE A 122 1.12 -6.73 6.17
CA ILE A 122 0.19 -5.87 6.89
C ILE A 122 -1.23 -6.31 6.57
N GLY A 123 -1.99 -6.71 7.60
CA GLY A 123 -3.39 -7.12 7.46
C GLY A 123 -4.30 -5.96 7.04
N CYS A 124 -5.40 -6.29 6.36
CA CYS A 124 -6.38 -5.31 5.88
C CYS A 124 -6.93 -4.44 7.02
N GLY A 125 -7.17 -3.14 6.73
CA GLY A 125 -7.73 -2.18 7.69
C GLY A 125 -6.79 -1.76 8.81
N ALA A 126 -5.50 -2.11 8.75
CA ALA A 126 -4.54 -1.74 9.79
C ALA A 126 -4.20 -0.24 9.75
N VAL A 127 -4.01 0.37 10.93
CA VAL A 127 -3.45 1.72 11.08
C VAL A 127 -2.05 1.59 11.66
N VAL A 128 -1.04 1.74 10.81
CA VAL A 128 0.38 1.56 11.16
C VAL A 128 0.92 2.89 11.68
N THR A 129 1.12 2.96 12.99
CA THR A 129 1.55 4.16 13.72
C THR A 129 2.98 4.04 14.28
N ARG A 130 3.63 2.90 14.10
CA ARG A 130 4.99 2.58 14.58
C ARG A 130 5.67 1.65 13.60
N ASP A 131 6.98 1.55 13.70
CA ASP A 131 7.80 0.66 12.89
C ASP A 131 7.37 -0.81 13.02
N ILE A 132 7.45 -1.51 11.90
CA ILE A 132 7.17 -2.95 11.81
C ILE A 132 8.48 -3.65 11.46
N PRO A 133 8.98 -4.54 12.33
CA PRO A 133 10.21 -5.27 12.08
C PRO A 133 10.08 -6.24 10.90
N SER A 134 11.20 -6.58 10.28
CA SER A 134 11.27 -7.60 9.23
C SER A 134 10.74 -8.95 9.68
N ASN A 135 10.32 -9.79 8.72
CA ASN A 135 9.81 -11.14 8.89
C ASN A 135 8.57 -11.22 9.80
N SER A 136 7.68 -10.23 9.70
CA SER A 136 6.52 -10.06 10.57
C SER A 136 5.20 -10.07 9.83
N VAL A 137 4.17 -10.53 10.51
CA VAL A 137 2.76 -10.29 10.18
C VAL A 137 2.19 -9.34 11.21
N ALA A 138 1.69 -8.19 10.78
CA ALA A 138 1.13 -7.17 11.64
C ALA A 138 -0.29 -6.79 11.22
N ALA A 139 -1.16 -6.46 12.15
CA ALA A 139 -2.55 -6.10 11.87
C ALA A 139 -3.17 -5.27 13.00
N GLY A 140 -4.34 -4.69 12.74
CA GLY A 140 -5.19 -4.03 13.74
C GLY A 140 -5.06 -2.52 13.81
N VAL A 141 -5.81 -1.92 14.75
CA VAL A 141 -5.86 -0.48 15.03
C VAL A 141 -5.69 -0.26 16.53
N PRO A 142 -4.55 0.26 16.99
CA PRO A 142 -3.31 0.47 16.24
C PRO A 142 -2.68 -0.86 15.78
N CYS A 143 -1.94 -0.82 14.66
CA CYS A 143 -1.27 -2.00 14.11
C CYS A 143 -0.20 -2.53 15.05
N LYS A 144 -0.21 -3.86 15.27
CA LYS A 144 0.76 -4.58 16.10
C LYS A 144 1.24 -5.83 15.39
N VAL A 145 2.48 -6.23 15.62
CA VAL A 145 2.99 -7.54 15.21
C VAL A 145 2.19 -8.63 15.95
N ILE A 146 1.63 -9.56 15.20
CA ILE A 146 0.79 -10.64 15.71
C ILE A 146 1.46 -12.02 15.60
N ARG A 147 2.44 -12.16 14.71
CA ARG A 147 3.24 -13.38 14.52
C ARG A 147 4.42 -13.14 13.60
N SER A 148 5.32 -14.11 13.50
CA SER A 148 6.36 -14.15 12.47
C SER A 148 5.81 -14.67 11.13
N ILE A 149 6.59 -14.48 10.05
CA ILE A 149 6.30 -15.09 8.73
C ILE A 149 6.33 -16.62 8.82
N ASP A 150 7.27 -17.19 9.58
CA ASP A 150 7.37 -18.64 9.73
C ASP A 150 6.14 -19.22 10.42
N GLU A 151 5.66 -18.58 11.48
CA GLU A 151 4.40 -18.97 12.15
C GLU A 151 3.20 -18.83 11.21
N TYR A 152 3.18 -17.82 10.35
CA TYR A 152 2.15 -17.66 9.32
C TYR A 152 2.17 -18.83 8.34
N ILE A 153 3.35 -19.21 7.84
CA ILE A 153 3.53 -20.35 6.94
C ILE A 153 3.07 -21.65 7.63
N LEU A 154 3.51 -21.90 8.84
CA LEU A 154 3.12 -23.10 9.61
C LEU A 154 1.62 -23.22 9.80
N LYS A 155 0.96 -22.09 10.10
CA LYS A 155 -0.48 -22.04 10.29
C LYS A 155 -1.25 -22.35 8.99
N HIS A 156 -0.79 -21.81 7.85
CA HIS A 156 -1.53 -21.83 6.62
C HIS A 156 -1.07 -22.87 5.59
N LYS A 157 0.04 -23.60 5.83
CA LYS A 157 0.60 -24.50 4.82
C LYS A 157 -0.36 -25.57 4.32
N LYS A 158 -1.36 -25.96 5.14
CA LYS A 158 -2.40 -26.92 4.74
C LYS A 158 -3.45 -26.30 3.81
N ASP A 159 -3.58 -24.98 3.85
CA ASP A 159 -4.56 -24.21 3.09
C ASP A 159 -3.97 -23.66 1.77
N PHE A 160 -2.64 -23.79 1.59
CA PHE A 160 -1.98 -23.32 0.37
C PHE A 160 -2.45 -24.11 -0.85
N LEU A 161 -2.87 -23.39 -1.87
CA LEU A 161 -3.32 -23.95 -3.13
C LEU A 161 -2.35 -23.55 -4.25
N ALA A 162 -1.85 -24.54 -4.98
CA ALA A 162 -0.93 -24.32 -6.10
C ALA A 162 -1.71 -23.88 -7.37
N ILE A 163 -2.34 -22.70 -7.30
CA ILE A 163 -3.24 -22.19 -8.35
C ILE A 163 -2.69 -20.95 -9.09
N GLU A 164 -1.48 -20.51 -8.80
CA GLU A 164 -0.88 -19.29 -9.35
C GLU A 164 -0.77 -19.34 -10.89
N LYS A 165 -0.50 -20.52 -11.45
CA LYS A 165 -0.34 -20.71 -12.89
C LYS A 165 -1.64 -21.00 -13.63
N LEU A 166 -2.77 -21.14 -12.94
CA LEU A 166 -4.05 -21.41 -13.57
C LEU A 166 -4.62 -20.13 -14.21
N ASN A 167 -5.19 -20.26 -15.41
CA ASN A 167 -5.98 -19.17 -15.97
C ASN A 167 -7.32 -19.01 -15.21
N ALA A 168 -8.06 -17.92 -15.47
CA ALA A 168 -9.28 -17.58 -14.74
C ALA A 168 -10.36 -18.70 -14.79
N ALA A 169 -10.53 -19.37 -15.94
CA ALA A 169 -11.50 -20.45 -16.09
C ALA A 169 -11.09 -21.70 -15.30
N GLN A 170 -9.84 -22.13 -15.44
CA GLN A 170 -9.27 -23.25 -14.70
C GLN A 170 -9.31 -23.01 -13.17
N LYS A 171 -8.97 -21.80 -12.76
CA LYS A 171 -9.03 -21.42 -11.34
C LYS A 171 -10.45 -21.48 -10.80
N LYS A 172 -11.45 -20.96 -11.57
CA LYS A 172 -12.86 -21.03 -11.17
C LYS A 172 -13.32 -22.47 -11.01
N GLU A 173 -13.09 -23.32 -12.01
CA GLU A 173 -13.47 -24.75 -11.99
C GLU A 173 -12.83 -25.47 -10.78
N PHE A 174 -11.52 -25.32 -10.60
CA PHE A 174 -10.80 -25.90 -9.46
C PHE A 174 -11.40 -25.49 -8.11
N LEU A 175 -11.71 -24.19 -7.92
CA LEU A 175 -12.23 -23.68 -6.65
C LEU A 175 -13.67 -24.15 -6.40
N LEU A 176 -14.53 -24.16 -7.42
CA LEU A 176 -15.90 -24.67 -7.30
C LEU A 176 -15.90 -26.15 -6.88
N LYS A 177 -15.07 -26.97 -7.53
CA LYS A 177 -14.90 -28.37 -7.16
C LYS A 177 -14.35 -28.55 -5.74
N LYS A 178 -13.28 -27.84 -5.40
CA LYS A 178 -12.63 -27.94 -4.10
C LYS A 178 -13.56 -27.58 -2.94
N PHE A 179 -14.42 -26.61 -3.12
CA PHE A 179 -15.33 -26.13 -2.07
C PHE A 179 -16.76 -26.67 -2.20
N HIS A 180 -16.97 -27.65 -3.09
CA HIS A 180 -18.29 -28.27 -3.31
C HIS A 180 -19.39 -27.26 -3.66
N LEU A 181 -19.03 -26.24 -4.46
CA LEU A 181 -19.93 -25.17 -4.94
C LEU A 181 -20.37 -25.37 -6.39
N GLU A 182 -20.18 -26.57 -6.94
CA GLU A 182 -20.70 -26.92 -8.25
C GLU A 182 -22.23 -26.94 -8.20
N ASP A 183 -22.89 -26.35 -9.20
CA ASP A 183 -24.34 -26.36 -9.29
C ASP A 183 -24.80 -27.83 -9.29
N LYS A 184 -25.60 -28.21 -8.30
CA LYS A 184 -26.34 -29.48 -8.36
C LYS A 184 -27.33 -29.34 -9.50
N LYS A 185 -27.03 -29.99 -10.63
CA LYS A 185 -27.98 -30.11 -11.74
C LYS A 185 -29.22 -30.84 -11.29
#